data_051758000fedaaa9d195dc7ca6a84549
#
_entry.id   051758000fedaaa9d195dc7ca6a84549
#
_cell.length_a   1.000
_cell.length_b   1.000
_cell.length_c   1.000
_cell.angle_alpha   90.00
_cell.angle_beta   90.00
_cell.angle_gamma   90.00
#
_symmetry.space_group_name_H-M   'P 1'
#
loop_
_entity.id
_entity.type
_entity.pdbx_description
1 polymer ?
#
loop_
_entity_poly.entity_id
_entity_poly.type
_entity_poly.pdbx_seq_one_letter_code
_entity_poly.pdbx_strand_id
1 'polypeptide(L)'
;CTAIVRGNIADVRLAVEEGAKTAAQFGQLVSKSVIPRPMPNLEVIFPIGSRLAEIAQSQRGFSKLSNMSIGLLETRGFPAMVGAADAMLKSADVQLASYETIGDGLCTAIIRGSVANVAVAIDAGMREAEKIGELHAVMIIPRLLEDLEHTLPVASYWLETPEPLPMLLPNTVREKQRELVALPELEKTKIPIRRQEMQEKVLEEVIPVEVITDEDNY
;
A
#
# COMPACT_ATOMS: atom_id res chain seq x y z
N CYS A 1 19.74 -14.30 -12.22
CA CYS A 1 19.62 -14.11 -10.77
C CYS A 1 19.54 -12.61 -10.47
N THR A 2 18.61 -12.20 -9.62
CA THR A 2 18.46 -10.82 -9.17
C THR A 2 18.66 -10.76 -7.65
N ALA A 3 19.54 -9.87 -7.18
CA ALA A 3 19.68 -9.56 -5.77
C ALA A 3 18.93 -8.27 -5.44
N ILE A 4 18.18 -8.28 -4.35
CA ILE A 4 17.40 -7.13 -3.86
C ILE A 4 17.95 -6.74 -2.49
N VAL A 5 18.29 -5.47 -2.32
CA VAL A 5 18.76 -4.92 -1.04
C VAL A 5 17.83 -3.79 -0.59
N ARG A 6 17.60 -3.69 0.72
CA ARG A 6 16.82 -2.63 1.37
C ARG A 6 17.65 -1.95 2.44
N GLY A 7 17.45 -0.66 2.61
CA GLY A 7 18.13 0.11 3.63
C GLY A 7 18.06 1.61 3.38
N ASN A 8 18.97 2.33 4.00
CA ASN A 8 19.20 3.75 3.78
C ASN A 8 19.61 4.00 2.33
N ILE A 9 19.17 5.10 1.70
CA ILE A 9 19.44 5.38 0.27
C ILE A 9 20.95 5.42 -0.05
N ALA A 10 21.76 5.95 0.86
CA ALA A 10 23.22 6.01 0.67
C ALA A 10 23.85 4.61 0.66
N ASP A 11 23.46 3.78 1.62
CA ASP A 11 23.95 2.41 1.77
C ASP A 11 23.50 1.51 0.62
N VAL A 12 22.23 1.65 0.21
CA VAL A 12 21.67 0.91 -0.93
C VAL A 12 22.39 1.27 -2.23
N ARG A 13 22.66 2.57 -2.48
CA ARG A 13 23.42 3.00 -3.65
C ARG A 13 24.81 2.37 -3.68
N LEU A 14 25.52 2.45 -2.56
CA LEU A 14 26.87 1.87 -2.45
C LEU A 14 26.85 0.36 -2.69
N ALA A 15 25.93 -0.36 -2.04
CA ALA A 15 25.78 -1.81 -2.18
C ALA A 15 25.47 -2.22 -3.64
N VAL A 16 24.55 -1.51 -4.30
CA VAL A 16 24.17 -1.78 -5.70
C VAL A 16 25.35 -1.46 -6.65
N GLU A 17 26.08 -0.39 -6.42
CA GLU A 17 27.26 -0.05 -7.24
C GLU A 17 28.38 -1.06 -7.10
N GLU A 18 28.73 -1.48 -5.90
CA GLU A 18 29.78 -2.49 -5.68
C GLU A 18 29.37 -3.87 -6.20
N GLY A 19 28.09 -4.26 -6.01
CA GLY A 19 27.55 -5.49 -6.61
C GLY A 19 27.58 -5.46 -8.14
N ALA A 20 27.23 -4.31 -8.74
CA ALA A 20 27.26 -4.13 -10.19
C ALA A 20 28.69 -4.17 -10.75
N LYS A 21 29.66 -3.53 -10.08
CA LYS A 21 31.08 -3.61 -10.46
C LYS A 21 31.58 -5.05 -10.45
N THR A 22 31.26 -5.78 -9.39
CA THR A 22 31.63 -7.19 -9.27
C THR A 22 30.99 -8.03 -10.38
N ALA A 23 29.69 -7.87 -10.64
CA ALA A 23 29.00 -8.59 -11.70
C ALA A 23 29.57 -8.25 -13.08
N ALA A 24 29.95 -6.99 -13.33
CA ALA A 24 30.56 -6.57 -14.58
C ALA A 24 31.96 -7.19 -14.80
N GLN A 25 32.76 -7.36 -13.73
CA GLN A 25 34.07 -8.05 -13.82
C GLN A 25 33.93 -9.50 -14.30
N PHE A 26 32.82 -10.15 -13.97
CA PHE A 26 32.52 -11.51 -14.43
C PHE A 26 31.73 -11.53 -15.77
N GLY A 27 31.49 -10.36 -16.36
CA GLY A 27 30.72 -10.27 -17.63
C GLY A 27 29.23 -10.63 -17.48
N GLN A 28 28.68 -10.57 -16.29
CA GLN A 28 27.32 -11.04 -15.97
C GLN A 28 26.36 -9.94 -15.51
N LEU A 29 26.77 -8.68 -15.60
CA LEU A 29 25.87 -7.57 -15.28
C LEU A 29 24.84 -7.40 -16.41
N VAL A 30 23.56 -7.58 -16.08
CA VAL A 30 22.44 -7.33 -17.01
C VAL A 30 21.88 -5.93 -16.80
N SER A 31 21.47 -5.61 -15.56
CA SER A 31 20.91 -4.30 -15.23
C SER A 31 21.00 -4.03 -13.74
N LYS A 32 20.91 -2.74 -13.37
CA LYS A 32 20.85 -2.29 -11.97
C LYS A 32 19.84 -1.15 -11.86
N SER A 33 19.16 -1.08 -10.71
CA SER A 33 18.24 0.02 -10.40
C SER A 33 18.27 0.32 -8.91
N VAL A 34 18.10 1.61 -8.56
CA VAL A 34 17.94 2.08 -7.17
C VAL A 34 16.70 2.96 -7.12
N ILE A 35 15.72 2.57 -6.33
CA ILE A 35 14.48 3.30 -6.13
C ILE A 35 14.49 3.96 -4.76
N PRO A 36 14.68 5.29 -4.65
CA PRO A 36 14.82 5.98 -3.37
C PRO A 36 13.56 5.94 -2.50
N ARG A 37 12.39 5.99 -3.11
CA ARG A 37 11.08 5.97 -2.45
C ARG A 37 10.12 5.12 -3.26
N PRO A 38 10.14 3.78 -3.06
CA PRO A 38 9.22 2.91 -3.76
C PRO A 38 7.77 3.21 -3.34
N MET A 39 6.85 3.08 -4.27
CA MET A 39 5.43 3.18 -3.97
C MET A 39 4.98 1.99 -3.11
N PRO A 40 4.03 2.18 -2.17
CA PRO A 40 3.55 1.10 -1.31
C PRO A 40 3.06 -0.14 -2.07
N ASN A 41 2.39 0.06 -3.21
CA ASN A 41 1.88 -1.03 -4.05
C ASN A 41 2.99 -1.84 -4.73
N LEU A 42 4.20 -1.31 -4.80
CA LEU A 42 5.34 -2.03 -5.36
C LEU A 42 5.73 -3.24 -4.51
N GLU A 43 5.31 -3.29 -3.25
CA GLU A 43 5.50 -4.46 -2.37
C GLU A 43 4.90 -5.75 -2.94
N VAL A 44 3.91 -5.64 -3.83
CA VAL A 44 3.32 -6.78 -4.55
C VAL A 44 4.37 -7.58 -5.33
N ILE A 45 5.39 -6.89 -5.85
CA ILE A 45 6.44 -7.50 -6.67
C ILE A 45 7.53 -8.17 -5.80
N PHE A 46 7.77 -7.66 -4.58
CA PHE A 46 8.89 -8.13 -3.78
C PHE A 46 8.54 -9.40 -3.00
N PRO A 47 9.25 -10.51 -3.22
CA PRO A 47 9.00 -11.77 -2.53
C PRO A 47 9.31 -11.75 -1.01
N ILE A 48 9.76 -10.62 -0.49
CA ILE A 48 10.29 -10.47 0.88
C ILE A 48 9.24 -9.92 1.85
N GLY A 49 8.02 -9.64 1.40
CA GLY A 49 6.95 -9.16 2.26
C GLY A 49 6.36 -10.30 3.07
N SER A 50 6.76 -10.48 4.33
CA SER A 50 6.13 -11.44 5.25
C SER A 50 4.60 -11.27 5.37
N ARG A 51 4.10 -10.06 5.16
CA ARG A 51 2.66 -9.77 5.11
C ARG A 51 1.95 -10.33 3.88
N LEU A 52 2.61 -10.40 2.73
CA LEU A 52 1.97 -10.92 1.51
C LEU A 52 1.76 -12.43 1.57
N ALA A 53 2.63 -13.18 2.24
CA ALA A 53 2.45 -14.60 2.45
C ALA A 53 1.26 -14.92 3.36
N GLU A 54 1.03 -14.13 4.40
CA GLU A 54 -0.13 -14.26 5.29
C GLU A 54 -1.44 -13.89 4.60
N ILE A 55 -1.43 -12.84 3.78
CA ILE A 55 -2.57 -12.41 2.98
C ILE A 55 -2.89 -13.43 1.88
N ALA A 56 -1.88 -14.04 1.24
CA ALA A 56 -2.06 -15.04 0.19
C ALA A 56 -2.75 -16.32 0.69
N GLN A 57 -2.59 -16.68 1.95
CA GLN A 57 -3.20 -17.88 2.52
C GLN A 57 -4.70 -17.71 2.86
N SER A 58 -5.19 -16.50 3.01
CA SER A 58 -6.56 -16.22 3.47
C SER A 58 -7.56 -15.92 2.34
N GLN A 59 -7.15 -15.90 1.06
CA GLN A 59 -7.98 -15.24 0.04
C GLN A 59 -8.54 -16.20 -1.02
N ARG A 60 -9.83 -16.43 -0.91
CA ARG A 60 -10.73 -16.79 -2.01
C ARG A 60 -11.76 -15.67 -2.12
N GLY A 61 -11.57 -14.73 -3.02
CA GLY A 61 -12.48 -13.59 -3.17
C GLY A 61 -12.44 -12.98 -4.57
N PHE A 62 -13.36 -12.08 -4.85
CA PHE A 62 -13.40 -11.33 -6.10
C PHE A 62 -12.31 -10.25 -6.12
N SER A 63 -11.77 -9.96 -7.29
CA SER A 63 -10.78 -8.91 -7.45
C SER A 63 -11.42 -7.52 -7.32
N LYS A 64 -10.85 -6.67 -6.46
CA LYS A 64 -11.22 -5.24 -6.35
C LYS A 64 -10.93 -4.43 -7.61
N LEU A 65 -10.15 -5.00 -8.52
CA LEU A 65 -9.69 -4.36 -9.76
C LEU A 65 -10.52 -4.78 -10.98
N SER A 66 -11.60 -5.55 -10.77
CA SER A 66 -12.52 -5.95 -11.83
C SER A 66 -13.09 -4.74 -12.58
N ASN A 67 -13.33 -4.89 -13.89
CA ASN A 67 -13.85 -3.87 -14.79
C ASN A 67 -12.98 -2.62 -15.01
N MET A 68 -11.74 -2.60 -14.57
CA MET A 68 -10.79 -1.54 -14.89
C MET A 68 -10.02 -1.85 -16.18
N SER A 69 -9.55 -0.80 -16.84
CA SER A 69 -8.62 -0.96 -17.96
C SER A 69 -7.32 -1.58 -17.47
N ILE A 70 -6.65 -2.31 -18.35
CA ILE A 70 -5.40 -2.99 -18.04
C ILE A 70 -4.26 -2.44 -18.88
N GLY A 71 -3.10 -2.30 -18.28
CA GLY A 71 -1.83 -2.02 -18.93
C GLY A 71 -0.84 -3.14 -18.63
N LEU A 72 -0.18 -3.62 -19.66
CA LEU A 72 0.89 -4.59 -19.56
C LEU A 72 2.18 -3.96 -20.09
N LEU A 73 3.26 -4.12 -19.37
CA LEU A 73 4.58 -3.67 -19.77
C LEU A 73 5.58 -4.79 -19.51
N GLU A 74 6.18 -5.29 -20.59
CA GLU A 74 7.13 -6.38 -20.55
C GLU A 74 8.55 -5.89 -20.79
N THR A 75 9.47 -6.36 -19.99
CA THR A 75 10.89 -6.04 -20.07
C THR A 75 11.72 -7.31 -20.03
N ARG A 76 12.93 -7.23 -20.56
CA ARG A 76 13.93 -8.23 -20.31
C ARG A 76 14.74 -7.83 -19.06
N GLY A 77 14.57 -8.60 -18.00
CA GLY A 77 15.21 -8.38 -16.71
C GLY A 77 14.30 -7.75 -15.65
N PHE A 78 14.33 -8.39 -14.49
CA PHE A 78 13.48 -7.99 -13.33
C PHE A 78 13.71 -6.55 -12.87
N PRO A 79 14.95 -6.00 -12.76
CA PRO A 79 15.16 -4.62 -12.35
C PRO A 79 14.51 -3.57 -13.26
N ALA A 80 14.47 -3.82 -14.57
CA ALA A 80 13.82 -2.93 -15.53
C ALA A 80 12.29 -2.92 -15.31
N MET A 81 11.69 -4.09 -15.11
CA MET A 81 10.25 -4.21 -14.80
C MET A 81 9.89 -3.50 -13.50
N VAL A 82 10.69 -3.68 -12.44
CA VAL A 82 10.42 -3.03 -11.14
C VAL A 82 10.57 -1.51 -11.23
N GLY A 83 11.58 -1.01 -11.93
CA GLY A 83 11.75 0.43 -12.17
C GLY A 83 10.59 1.02 -12.98
N ALA A 84 10.18 0.33 -14.04
CA ALA A 84 9.02 0.72 -14.82
C ALA A 84 7.73 0.74 -13.98
N ALA A 85 7.49 -0.28 -13.17
CA ALA A 85 6.33 -0.35 -12.28
C ALA A 85 6.29 0.81 -11.29
N ASP A 86 7.42 1.15 -10.66
CA ASP A 86 7.50 2.31 -9.77
C ASP A 86 7.21 3.62 -10.51
N ALA A 87 7.74 3.80 -11.71
CA ALA A 87 7.48 4.98 -12.54
C ALA A 87 6.01 5.08 -12.95
N MET A 88 5.38 3.96 -13.33
CA MET A 88 3.95 3.89 -13.62
C MET A 88 3.10 4.33 -12.44
N LEU A 89 3.37 3.80 -11.24
CA LEU A 89 2.63 4.13 -10.02
C LEU A 89 2.81 5.57 -9.56
N LYS A 90 3.93 6.21 -9.89
CA LYS A 90 4.22 7.61 -9.56
C LYS A 90 3.63 8.60 -10.55
N SER A 91 3.36 8.18 -11.78
CA SER A 91 2.94 9.07 -12.87
C SER A 91 1.43 9.25 -12.96
N ALA A 92 0.64 8.29 -12.53
CA ALA A 92 -0.81 8.30 -12.63
C ALA A 92 -1.47 7.48 -11.51
N ASP A 93 -2.76 7.69 -11.30
CA ASP A 93 -3.56 6.90 -10.35
C ASP A 93 -3.92 5.54 -10.98
N VAL A 94 -2.98 4.62 -10.84
CA VAL A 94 -3.08 3.23 -11.27
C VAL A 94 -2.69 2.30 -10.13
N GLN A 95 -3.17 1.06 -10.22
CA GLN A 95 -2.86 0.01 -9.26
C GLN A 95 -2.03 -1.07 -9.94
N LEU A 96 -0.97 -1.52 -9.27
CA LEU A 96 -0.21 -2.67 -9.72
C LEU A 96 -0.98 -3.93 -9.33
N ALA A 97 -1.58 -4.59 -10.31
CA ALA A 97 -2.43 -5.76 -10.09
C ALA A 97 -1.61 -7.01 -9.80
N SER A 98 -0.56 -7.23 -10.57
CA SER A 98 0.35 -8.36 -10.44
C SER A 98 1.60 -8.16 -11.29
N TYR A 99 2.45 -9.15 -11.29
CA TYR A 99 3.53 -9.31 -12.26
C TYR A 99 3.67 -10.78 -12.65
N GLU A 100 4.21 -11.03 -13.81
CA GLU A 100 4.54 -12.37 -14.29
C GLU A 100 6.00 -12.44 -14.75
N THR A 101 6.61 -13.58 -14.52
CA THR A 101 7.94 -13.90 -15.04
C THR A 101 7.83 -15.09 -15.96
N ILE A 102 8.14 -14.85 -17.22
CA ILE A 102 8.16 -15.89 -18.25
C ILE A 102 9.61 -16.33 -18.44
N GLY A 103 9.87 -17.43 -19.06
CA GLY A 103 11.23 -17.88 -19.39
C GLY A 103 12.03 -16.80 -20.14
N ASP A 104 13.31 -17.02 -20.31
CA ASP A 104 14.24 -16.13 -21.03
C ASP A 104 14.47 -14.74 -20.38
N GLY A 105 14.13 -14.59 -19.12
CA GLY A 105 14.31 -13.34 -18.37
C GLY A 105 13.23 -12.29 -18.62
N LEU A 106 12.16 -12.64 -19.32
CA LEU A 106 11.03 -11.75 -19.54
C LEU A 106 10.21 -11.60 -18.27
N CYS A 107 9.87 -10.34 -17.97
CA CYS A 107 9.09 -9.95 -16.80
C CYS A 107 8.04 -8.92 -17.21
N THR A 108 6.77 -9.20 -16.91
CA THR A 108 5.64 -8.34 -17.26
C THR A 108 5.03 -7.74 -16.01
N ALA A 109 4.95 -6.42 -15.92
CA ALA A 109 4.15 -5.71 -14.94
C ALA A 109 2.73 -5.51 -15.45
N ILE A 110 1.74 -5.74 -14.59
CA ILE A 110 0.31 -5.63 -14.90
C ILE A 110 -0.30 -4.56 -14.02
N ILE A 111 -0.76 -3.48 -14.65
CA ILE A 111 -1.41 -2.36 -13.94
C ILE A 111 -2.89 -2.25 -14.32
N ARG A 112 -3.67 -1.66 -13.41
CA ARG A 112 -5.10 -1.39 -13.60
C ARG A 112 -5.46 0.03 -13.21
N GLY A 113 -6.44 0.61 -13.92
CA GLY A 113 -6.92 1.95 -13.67
C GLY A 113 -7.91 2.42 -14.73
N SER A 114 -8.18 3.72 -14.78
CA SER A 114 -8.90 4.30 -15.91
C SER A 114 -8.03 4.26 -17.18
N VAL A 115 -8.65 4.22 -18.37
CA VAL A 115 -7.91 4.17 -19.66
C VAL A 115 -6.89 5.30 -19.75
N ALA A 116 -7.26 6.51 -19.36
CA ALA A 116 -6.38 7.67 -19.41
C ALA A 116 -5.17 7.52 -18.47
N ASN A 117 -5.41 7.09 -17.23
CA ASN A 117 -4.34 6.88 -16.26
C ASN A 117 -3.41 5.74 -16.67
N VAL A 118 -3.95 4.64 -17.20
CA VAL A 118 -3.15 3.53 -17.71
C VAL A 118 -2.27 3.98 -18.88
N ALA A 119 -2.78 4.80 -19.80
CA ALA A 119 -1.98 5.30 -20.92
C ALA A 119 -0.81 6.18 -20.45
N VAL A 120 -1.07 7.11 -19.52
CA VAL A 120 -0.02 7.97 -18.93
C VAL A 120 1.01 7.13 -18.16
N ALA A 121 0.53 6.14 -17.38
CA ALA A 121 1.41 5.27 -16.63
C ALA A 121 2.32 4.45 -17.55
N ILE A 122 1.78 3.81 -18.58
CA ILE A 122 2.55 3.00 -19.53
C ILE A 122 3.61 3.85 -20.21
N ASP A 123 3.30 5.06 -20.67
CA ASP A 123 4.28 5.97 -21.29
C ASP A 123 5.44 6.31 -20.33
N ALA A 124 5.15 6.56 -19.06
CA ALA A 124 6.19 6.78 -18.05
C ALA A 124 7.02 5.51 -17.78
N GLY A 125 6.36 4.35 -17.70
CA GLY A 125 7.01 3.07 -17.50
C GLY A 125 7.94 2.67 -18.62
N MET A 126 7.54 2.90 -19.88
CA MET A 126 8.37 2.65 -21.07
C MET A 126 9.69 3.42 -20.99
N ARG A 127 9.62 4.73 -20.73
CA ARG A 127 10.82 5.59 -20.63
C ARG A 127 11.75 5.15 -19.50
N GLU A 128 11.22 4.69 -18.40
CA GLU A 128 12.06 4.21 -17.30
C GLU A 128 12.63 2.82 -17.58
N ALA A 129 11.87 1.92 -18.19
CA ALA A 129 12.34 0.60 -18.60
C ALA A 129 13.56 0.70 -19.53
N GLU A 130 13.50 1.58 -20.54
CA GLU A 130 14.57 1.79 -21.52
C GLU A 130 15.87 2.33 -20.91
N LYS A 131 15.79 3.06 -19.77
CA LYS A 131 16.97 3.54 -19.05
C LYS A 131 17.68 2.46 -18.26
N ILE A 132 16.92 1.47 -17.78
CA ILE A 132 17.43 0.44 -16.87
C ILE A 132 17.81 -0.83 -17.61
N GLY A 133 17.03 -1.20 -18.63
CA GLY A 133 17.22 -2.44 -19.38
C GLY A 133 16.53 -2.40 -20.73
N GLU A 134 16.06 -3.54 -21.19
CA GLU A 134 15.41 -3.71 -22.50
C GLU A 134 13.89 -3.72 -22.35
N LEU A 135 13.21 -2.77 -22.97
CA LEU A 135 11.76 -2.82 -23.15
C LEU A 135 11.43 -3.82 -24.24
N HIS A 136 10.55 -4.79 -23.96
CA HIS A 136 10.21 -5.85 -24.89
C HIS A 136 8.86 -5.61 -25.58
N ALA A 137 7.80 -5.42 -24.79
CA ALA A 137 6.45 -5.19 -25.31
C ALA A 137 5.60 -4.33 -24.36
N VAL A 138 4.60 -3.68 -24.92
CA VAL A 138 3.58 -2.97 -24.17
C VAL A 138 2.20 -3.20 -24.76
N MET A 139 1.17 -3.24 -23.90
CA MET A 139 -0.21 -3.34 -24.33
C MET A 139 -1.12 -2.56 -23.38
N ILE A 140 -2.15 -1.92 -23.93
CA ILE A 140 -3.23 -1.28 -23.18
C ILE A 140 -4.55 -1.88 -23.66
N ILE A 141 -5.33 -2.43 -22.73
CA ILE A 141 -6.66 -2.97 -22.99
C ILE A 141 -7.68 -2.09 -22.27
N PRO A 142 -8.43 -1.24 -22.99
CA PRO A 142 -9.36 -0.30 -22.37
C PRO A 142 -10.50 -0.98 -21.61
N ARG A 143 -10.97 -2.11 -22.09
CA ARG A 143 -11.99 -2.92 -21.46
C ARG A 143 -11.69 -4.40 -21.67
N LEU A 144 -11.46 -5.08 -20.59
CA LEU A 144 -11.22 -6.53 -20.61
C LEU A 144 -12.55 -7.28 -20.77
N LEU A 145 -12.52 -8.37 -21.50
CA LEU A 145 -13.63 -9.32 -21.53
C LEU A 145 -13.65 -10.11 -20.21
N GLU A 146 -14.83 -10.42 -19.72
CA GLU A 146 -15.02 -11.13 -18.46
C GLU A 146 -14.29 -12.48 -18.42
N ASP A 147 -14.31 -13.23 -19.52
CA ASP A 147 -13.59 -14.50 -19.63
C ASP A 147 -12.07 -14.33 -19.50
N LEU A 148 -11.53 -13.23 -20.03
CA LEU A 148 -10.09 -12.94 -19.94
C LEU A 148 -9.70 -12.43 -18.55
N GLU A 149 -10.62 -11.79 -17.84
CA GLU A 149 -10.42 -11.34 -16.46
C GLU A 149 -9.99 -12.49 -15.53
N HIS A 150 -10.59 -13.68 -15.74
CA HIS A 150 -10.28 -14.86 -14.92
C HIS A 150 -8.95 -15.54 -15.28
N THR A 151 -8.38 -15.22 -16.42
CA THR A 151 -7.11 -15.83 -16.88
C THR A 151 -5.89 -15.03 -16.47
N LEU A 152 -6.06 -13.74 -16.16
CA LEU A 152 -4.95 -12.88 -15.79
C LEU A 152 -4.59 -13.07 -14.32
N PRO A 153 -3.29 -13.07 -14.01
CA PRO A 153 -2.84 -13.14 -12.63
C PRO A 153 -3.22 -11.88 -11.88
N VAL A 154 -3.78 -12.04 -10.70
CA VAL A 154 -4.04 -10.97 -9.74
C VAL A 154 -3.33 -11.31 -8.45
N ALA A 155 -2.52 -10.39 -7.95
CA ALA A 155 -1.87 -10.60 -6.67
C ALA A 155 -2.93 -10.77 -5.57
N SER A 156 -2.70 -11.70 -4.67
CA SER A 156 -3.62 -12.03 -3.57
C SER A 156 -4.04 -10.81 -2.74
N TYR A 157 -3.20 -9.79 -2.69
CA TYR A 157 -3.48 -8.50 -2.04
C TYR A 157 -4.75 -7.80 -2.58
N TRP A 158 -5.10 -8.00 -3.85
CA TRP A 158 -6.24 -7.36 -4.50
C TRP A 158 -7.52 -8.19 -4.47
N LEU A 159 -7.43 -9.44 -4.05
CA LEU A 159 -8.60 -10.28 -3.91
C LEU A 159 -9.41 -9.82 -2.69
N GLU A 160 -10.72 -9.74 -2.85
CA GLU A 160 -11.61 -9.44 -1.73
C GLU A 160 -11.68 -10.66 -0.81
N THR A 161 -11.46 -10.46 0.48
CA THR A 161 -11.81 -11.49 1.45
C THR A 161 -13.32 -11.60 1.48
N PRO A 162 -13.91 -12.79 1.26
CA PRO A 162 -15.33 -12.97 1.48
C PRO A 162 -15.62 -12.57 2.93
N GLU A 163 -16.59 -11.67 3.13
CA GLU A 163 -17.07 -11.39 4.48
C GLU A 163 -17.40 -12.73 5.15
N PRO A 164 -16.91 -12.99 6.35
CA PRO A 164 -17.29 -14.22 7.04
C PRO A 164 -18.81 -14.20 7.15
N LEU A 165 -19.45 -15.17 6.49
CA LEU A 165 -20.89 -15.35 6.63
C LEU A 165 -21.17 -15.32 8.12
N PRO A 166 -22.13 -14.50 8.60
CA PRO A 166 -22.48 -14.50 10.00
C PRO A 166 -22.80 -15.94 10.37
N MET A 167 -21.95 -16.54 11.19
CA MET A 167 -22.23 -17.88 11.69
C MET A 167 -23.52 -17.76 12.49
N LEU A 168 -24.61 -18.17 11.87
CA LEU A 168 -25.85 -18.46 12.58
C LEU A 168 -25.51 -19.61 13.50
N LEU A 169 -24.96 -19.30 14.67
CA LEU A 169 -24.88 -20.24 15.75
C LEU A 169 -26.33 -20.69 15.99
N PRO A 170 -26.65 -21.98 15.88
CA PRO A 170 -27.98 -22.43 16.22
C PRO A 170 -28.27 -21.91 17.61
N ASN A 171 -29.40 -21.21 17.77
CA ASN A 171 -29.89 -20.63 19.02
C ASN A 171 -30.09 -21.73 20.08
N THR A 172 -29.01 -22.27 20.62
CA THR A 172 -29.03 -23.21 21.76
C THR A 172 -28.46 -22.59 23.04
N VAL A 173 -28.16 -21.29 22.99
CA VAL A 173 -28.04 -20.58 24.27
C VAL A 173 -29.43 -20.01 24.57
N ARG A 174 -30.26 -20.82 25.27
CA ARG A 174 -31.36 -20.27 26.07
C ARG A 174 -30.76 -19.08 26.84
N GLU A 175 -31.17 -17.87 26.46
CA GLU A 175 -31.03 -16.74 27.35
C GLU A 175 -31.68 -17.12 28.67
N LYS A 176 -30.87 -17.53 29.64
CA LYS A 176 -31.28 -17.46 31.02
C LYS A 176 -31.61 -15.97 31.22
N GLN A 177 -32.91 -15.67 31.22
CA GLN A 177 -33.38 -14.41 31.74
C GLN A 177 -32.65 -14.18 33.06
N ARG A 178 -31.70 -13.27 33.05
CA ARG A 178 -31.10 -12.76 34.26
C ARG A 178 -32.27 -12.03 34.97
N GLU A 179 -32.82 -12.66 35.95
CA GLU A 179 -33.73 -12.06 36.90
C GLU A 179 -32.98 -10.80 37.41
N LEU A 180 -33.50 -9.62 37.05
CA LEU A 180 -33.01 -8.36 37.57
C LEU A 180 -33.24 -8.39 39.08
N VAL A 181 -32.25 -8.78 39.85
CA VAL A 181 -32.24 -8.63 41.28
C VAL A 181 -32.34 -7.14 41.56
N ALA A 182 -33.46 -6.71 42.08
CA ALA A 182 -33.65 -5.33 42.51
C ALA A 182 -32.54 -4.98 43.51
N LEU A 183 -31.68 -4.05 43.13
CA LEU A 183 -30.67 -3.51 44.03
C LEU A 183 -31.37 -2.87 45.22
N PRO A 184 -30.94 -3.17 46.47
CA PRO A 184 -31.51 -2.52 47.64
C PRO A 184 -31.32 -1.02 47.50
N GLU A 185 -32.38 -0.24 47.80
CA GLU A 185 -32.33 1.19 47.84
C GLU A 185 -31.21 1.64 48.77
N LEU A 186 -30.17 2.24 48.21
CA LEU A 186 -29.13 2.89 48.97
C LEU A 186 -29.75 4.13 49.61
N GLU A 187 -29.83 4.13 50.93
CA GLU A 187 -30.17 5.34 51.68
C GLU A 187 -29.31 6.50 51.21
N LYS A 188 -29.96 7.61 50.83
CA LYS A 188 -29.32 8.83 50.39
C LYS A 188 -28.57 9.46 51.55
N THR A 189 -27.37 9.03 51.82
CA THR A 189 -26.45 9.72 52.70
C THR A 189 -26.15 11.07 52.04
N LYS A 190 -26.62 12.14 52.69
CA LYS A 190 -26.33 13.52 52.29
C LYS A 190 -24.83 13.76 52.44
N ILE A 191 -24.10 13.67 51.35
CA ILE A 191 -22.71 14.11 51.29
C ILE A 191 -22.73 15.63 51.19
N PRO A 192 -22.11 16.38 52.11
CA PRO A 192 -22.05 17.81 52.01
C PRO A 192 -21.22 18.22 50.80
N ILE A 193 -21.84 18.93 49.87
CA ILE A 193 -21.19 19.41 48.66
C ILE A 193 -20.27 20.59 49.03
N ARG A 194 -18.99 20.29 49.22
CA ARG A 194 -17.92 21.28 49.37
C ARG A 194 -17.46 21.76 47.96
N ARG A 195 -18.37 22.35 47.21
CA ARG A 195 -18.11 22.76 45.82
C ARG A 195 -18.14 24.28 45.59
N GLN A 196 -18.38 25.07 46.59
CA GLN A 196 -18.47 26.54 46.44
C GLN A 196 -17.20 27.32 46.78
N GLU A 197 -16.28 26.74 47.56
CA GLU A 197 -15.05 27.46 47.94
C GLU A 197 -13.88 27.36 46.98
N MET A 198 -13.98 26.51 45.95
CA MET A 198 -12.90 26.35 44.94
C MET A 198 -13.09 27.18 43.68
N GLN A 199 -14.28 27.77 43.45
CA GLN A 199 -14.50 28.61 42.27
C GLN A 199 -14.17 30.10 42.53
N GLU A 200 -14.15 30.57 43.72
CA GLU A 200 -13.75 31.97 44.03
C GLU A 200 -12.23 32.18 44.05
N LYS A 201 -11.43 31.13 44.29
CA LYS A 201 -9.96 31.28 44.31
C LYS A 201 -9.31 31.22 42.92
N VAL A 202 -10.01 30.78 41.88
CA VAL A 202 -9.48 30.70 40.51
C VAL A 202 -9.71 31.97 39.70
N LEU A 203 -10.56 32.88 40.19
CA LEU A 203 -10.88 34.14 39.50
C LEU A 203 -10.00 35.32 39.91
N GLU A 204 -9.14 35.18 40.93
CA GLU A 204 -8.25 36.27 41.39
C GLU A 204 -6.82 36.21 40.82
N GLU A 205 -6.45 35.18 40.04
CA GLU A 205 -5.12 35.08 39.44
C GLU A 205 -5.15 35.17 37.88
N VAL A 206 -5.89 36.12 37.33
CA VAL A 206 -5.73 36.46 35.91
C VAL A 206 -4.85 37.69 35.79
N ILE A 207 -3.57 37.47 35.52
CA ILE A 207 -2.61 38.50 35.19
C ILE A 207 -3.03 39.18 33.87
N PRO A 208 -3.11 40.51 33.78
CA PRO A 208 -3.45 41.17 32.53
C PRO A 208 -2.32 41.02 31.51
N VAL A 209 -2.65 40.48 30.36
CA VAL A 209 -1.77 40.45 29.20
C VAL A 209 -1.75 41.84 28.58
N GLU A 210 -0.61 42.52 28.64
CA GLU A 210 -0.36 43.74 27.88
C GLU A 210 -0.35 43.43 26.40
N VAL A 211 -1.26 44.04 25.67
CA VAL A 211 -1.28 44.03 24.21
C VAL A 211 -0.24 45.04 23.73
N ILE A 212 0.90 44.58 23.22
CA ILE A 212 1.86 45.40 22.51
C ILE A 212 1.31 45.64 21.12
N THR A 213 0.85 46.83 20.82
CA THR A 213 0.56 47.29 19.47
C THR A 213 1.86 47.82 18.89
N ASP A 214 2.45 47.10 17.93
CA ASP A 214 3.51 47.65 17.07
C ASP A 214 2.87 48.51 15.97
N GLU A 215 2.72 49.79 16.26
CA GLU A 215 2.75 50.82 15.23
C GLU A 215 4.16 51.47 15.30
N ASP A 216 4.70 51.73 14.10
CA ASP A 216 5.96 52.40 13.76
C ASP A 216 7.16 51.49 13.43
N ASN A 217 7.35 51.23 12.10
CA ASN A 217 8.50 51.81 11.40
C ASN A 217 8.53 51.42 9.91
N TYR A 218 8.48 52.44 9.06
CA TYR A 218 9.08 52.66 7.75
C TYR A 218 9.60 51.44 6.95
#